data_1d791d9be1238a0843dd445377eefc67
#
_entry.id   1d791d9be1238a0843dd445377eefc67
#
_cell.length_a   1.000
_cell.length_b   1.000
_cell.length_c   1.000
_cell.angle_alpha   90.00
_cell.angle_beta   90.00
_cell.angle_gamma   90.00
#
_symmetry.space_group_name_H-M   'P 1'
#
loop_
_entity.id
_entity.type
_entity.pdbx_description
1 polymer ?
#
loop_
_entity_poly.entity_id
_entity_poly.type
_entity_poly.pdbx_seq_one_letter_code
_entity_poly.pdbx_strand_id
1 'polypeptide(L)'
;MTHRLTLLHPIDPRGAKVGGIETHVRLMLNRHPEDFSVLMVGMDERGDLEIGKVIKLDVGGRTIDFLPVVHIPDDNIHSAAKKLTQSVTLRFALGALRHFLTIRRLSRGETASTEIERFEFAMLAKALGHPVVQLVHGEGSKGDKMDSLIKRFWWIHRLNEELALRLADRVVAVNPNIIARYEREMPKIAAKAEMLTVSVDTEKFPAAPFPADDVFRVVFAGRLDAFKDPPLMFSTMARLHARLGGKFEFHYIGTSDPHRDAEFAAIEPFTVRHGFQTAAGVSEIMRNCHAGVLTSYFEGMPCYLLELLSSGRPLGGIRLPQYDPLVVPGVSGFLVERPEDRDAAADALADGFAALWEQIRASRLAPDAIREKVRPYSVAVQMPKLFERHQGLGRAARGSHGGSLAISA
;
A
#
# COMPACT_ATOMS: atom_id res chain seq x y z
N MET A 1 25.88 -17.06 3.25
CA MET A 1 24.98 -17.72 2.26
C MET A 1 24.02 -16.67 1.76
N THR A 2 23.96 -16.46 0.46
CA THR A 2 23.07 -15.47 -0.16
C THR A 2 21.70 -16.07 -0.42
N HIS A 3 20.63 -15.45 0.08
CA HIS A 3 19.26 -15.87 -0.18
C HIS A 3 18.74 -15.25 -1.49
N ARG A 4 18.20 -16.08 -2.39
CA ARG A 4 17.59 -15.61 -3.64
C ARG A 4 16.10 -15.31 -3.43
N LEU A 5 15.71 -14.04 -3.45
CA LEU A 5 14.32 -13.60 -3.38
C LEU A 5 13.82 -13.26 -4.77
N THR A 6 12.72 -13.89 -5.19
CA THR A 6 12.03 -13.54 -6.45
C THR A 6 10.75 -12.81 -6.14
N LEU A 7 10.60 -11.59 -6.67
CA LEU A 7 9.37 -10.78 -6.58
C LEU A 7 8.64 -10.85 -7.92
N LEU A 8 7.36 -11.25 -7.91
CA LEU A 8 6.49 -11.29 -9.10
C LEU A 8 5.43 -10.20 -8.97
N HIS A 9 5.66 -9.05 -9.59
CA HIS A 9 4.69 -7.95 -9.55
C HIS A 9 4.75 -7.08 -10.83
N PRO A 10 3.60 -6.67 -11.41
CA PRO A 10 3.57 -5.86 -12.63
C PRO A 10 3.92 -4.39 -12.33
N ILE A 11 5.20 -4.13 -12.10
CA ILE A 11 5.77 -2.80 -11.90
C ILE A 11 7.09 -2.69 -12.68
N ASP A 12 7.39 -1.50 -13.18
CA ASP A 12 8.75 -1.09 -13.54
C ASP A 12 9.37 -0.40 -12.33
N PRO A 13 10.48 -0.89 -11.76
CA PRO A 13 11.16 -0.21 -10.66
C PRO A 13 11.55 1.24 -10.97
N ARG A 14 11.75 1.57 -12.26
CA ARG A 14 12.11 2.89 -12.78
C ARG A 14 10.90 3.76 -13.11
N GLY A 15 9.69 3.17 -13.09
CA GLY A 15 8.45 3.80 -13.52
C GLY A 15 7.81 4.67 -12.46
N ALA A 16 6.77 5.40 -12.88
CA ALA A 16 6.03 6.35 -12.06
C ALA A 16 4.80 5.76 -11.36
N LYS A 17 4.46 4.49 -11.63
CA LYS A 17 3.28 3.86 -11.03
C LYS A 17 3.31 3.95 -9.50
N VAL A 18 2.29 4.57 -8.91
CA VAL A 18 2.17 4.81 -7.48
C VAL A 18 0.92 4.13 -6.93
N GLY A 19 1.10 3.43 -5.83
CA GLY A 19 0.06 2.76 -5.06
C GLY A 19 0.67 2.15 -3.81
N GLY A 20 -0.13 1.73 -2.85
CA GLY A 20 0.38 1.15 -1.59
C GLY A 20 1.22 -0.11 -1.84
N ILE A 21 0.79 -0.99 -2.75
CA ILE A 21 1.53 -2.20 -3.10
C ILE A 21 2.84 -1.85 -3.80
N GLU A 22 2.80 -0.96 -4.79
CA GLU A 22 3.98 -0.52 -5.54
C GLU A 22 5.01 0.16 -4.62
N THR A 23 4.56 0.93 -3.64
CA THR A 23 5.42 1.54 -2.62
C THR A 23 6.09 0.46 -1.77
N HIS A 24 5.34 -0.55 -1.31
CA HIS A 24 5.89 -1.66 -0.55
C HIS A 24 6.95 -2.43 -1.35
N VAL A 25 6.67 -2.81 -2.59
CA VAL A 25 7.63 -3.50 -3.46
C VAL A 25 8.90 -2.67 -3.65
N ARG A 26 8.79 -1.35 -3.91
CA ARG A 26 9.97 -0.48 -4.03
C ARG A 26 10.78 -0.40 -2.74
N LEU A 27 10.12 -0.38 -1.58
CA LEU A 27 10.82 -0.42 -0.29
C LEU A 27 11.60 -1.73 -0.13
N MET A 28 11.03 -2.85 -0.53
CA MET A 28 11.77 -4.13 -0.53
C MET A 28 12.98 -4.08 -1.45
N LEU A 29 12.82 -3.55 -2.69
CA LEU A 29 13.91 -3.46 -3.65
C LEU A 29 15.07 -2.59 -3.17
N ASN A 30 14.81 -1.49 -2.47
CA ASN A 30 15.84 -0.54 -2.03
C ASN A 30 16.35 -0.77 -0.61
N ARG A 31 15.74 -1.68 0.17
CA ARG A 31 16.08 -1.95 1.58
C ARG A 31 16.44 -3.42 1.84
N HIS A 32 16.59 -4.24 0.80
CA HIS A 32 16.99 -5.64 1.01
C HIS A 32 18.38 -5.74 1.65
N PRO A 33 18.59 -6.70 2.57
CA PRO A 33 19.87 -6.95 3.20
C PRO A 33 20.95 -7.39 2.18
N GLU A 34 22.21 -7.24 2.54
CA GLU A 34 23.35 -7.62 1.67
C GLU A 34 23.45 -9.10 1.40
N ASP A 35 22.92 -9.92 2.30
CA ASP A 35 22.83 -11.36 2.15
C ASP A 35 21.63 -11.83 1.31
N PHE A 36 20.90 -10.86 0.68
CA PHE A 36 19.86 -11.13 -0.31
C PHE A 36 20.31 -10.76 -1.72
N SER A 37 19.98 -11.63 -2.67
CA SER A 37 20.02 -11.35 -4.10
C SER A 37 18.60 -11.32 -4.64
N VAL A 38 18.14 -10.14 -5.10
CA VAL A 38 16.75 -9.95 -5.51
C VAL A 38 16.59 -10.06 -7.01
N LEU A 39 15.66 -10.90 -7.46
CA LEU A 39 15.14 -10.95 -8.82
C LEU A 39 13.75 -10.28 -8.84
N MET A 40 13.65 -9.14 -9.47
CA MET A 40 12.37 -8.49 -9.76
C MET A 40 11.90 -8.92 -11.15
N VAL A 41 10.81 -9.69 -11.21
CA VAL A 41 10.09 -9.96 -12.46
C VAL A 41 8.99 -8.95 -12.59
N GLY A 42 9.10 -8.06 -13.57
CA GLY A 42 8.23 -6.91 -13.71
C GLY A 42 7.85 -6.61 -15.18
N MET A 43 7.42 -5.39 -15.43
CA MET A 43 7.10 -4.89 -16.76
C MET A 43 8.00 -3.72 -17.13
N ASP A 44 8.15 -3.48 -18.42
CA ASP A 44 8.78 -2.27 -18.94
C ASP A 44 7.70 -1.23 -19.26
N GLU A 45 7.71 -0.11 -18.53
CA GLU A 45 6.77 1.01 -18.73
C GLU A 45 7.23 1.95 -19.83
N ARG A 46 8.56 2.04 -20.05
CA ARG A 46 9.18 3.03 -20.95
C ARG A 46 9.36 2.54 -22.39
N GLY A 47 9.35 1.22 -22.61
CA GLY A 47 9.59 0.62 -23.93
C GLY A 47 11.06 0.63 -24.37
N ASP A 48 11.99 0.78 -23.43
CA ASP A 48 13.43 0.90 -23.69
C ASP A 48 14.22 -0.37 -23.33
N LEU A 49 13.54 -1.43 -22.86
CA LEU A 49 14.17 -2.68 -22.47
C LEU A 49 13.83 -3.84 -23.42
N GLU A 50 14.78 -4.76 -23.58
CA GLU A 50 14.55 -6.03 -24.28
C GLU A 50 13.77 -6.99 -23.38
N ILE A 51 12.54 -7.31 -23.79
CA ILE A 51 11.65 -8.19 -23.05
C ILE A 51 12.24 -9.61 -22.95
N GLY A 52 12.27 -10.15 -21.75
CA GLY A 52 12.82 -11.47 -21.43
C GLY A 52 14.34 -11.48 -21.17
N LYS A 53 15.01 -10.34 -21.22
CA LYS A 53 16.43 -10.19 -20.90
C LYS A 53 16.62 -9.56 -19.54
N VAL A 54 17.39 -10.21 -18.67
CA VAL A 54 17.71 -9.69 -17.34
C VAL A 54 18.74 -8.57 -17.44
N ILE A 55 18.52 -7.50 -16.67
CA ILE A 55 19.44 -6.39 -16.49
C ILE A 55 19.73 -6.15 -15.01
N LYS A 56 20.86 -5.52 -14.71
CA LYS A 56 21.15 -5.01 -13.36
C LYS A 56 20.60 -3.59 -13.23
N LEU A 57 19.84 -3.35 -12.19
CA LEU A 57 19.35 -2.01 -11.86
C LEU A 57 19.84 -1.61 -10.47
N ASP A 58 20.24 -0.35 -10.33
CA ASP A 58 20.35 0.28 -9.02
C ASP A 58 18.99 0.86 -8.61
N VAL A 59 18.54 0.48 -7.41
CA VAL A 59 17.31 0.97 -6.81
C VAL A 59 17.64 1.48 -5.41
N GLY A 60 17.86 2.79 -5.30
CA GLY A 60 18.17 3.44 -4.02
C GLY A 60 19.47 2.95 -3.36
N GLY A 61 20.51 2.72 -4.16
CA GLY A 61 21.83 2.25 -3.72
C GLY A 61 21.92 0.73 -3.51
N ARG A 62 20.90 -0.02 -3.92
CA ARG A 62 20.89 -1.50 -3.93
C ARG A 62 20.78 -2.01 -5.36
N THR A 63 21.64 -2.97 -5.73
CA THR A 63 21.61 -3.58 -7.06
C THR A 63 20.69 -4.80 -7.06
N ILE A 64 19.75 -4.83 -8.01
CA ILE A 64 18.83 -5.95 -8.23
C ILE A 64 18.98 -6.51 -9.64
N ASP A 65 18.56 -7.77 -9.84
CA ASP A 65 18.28 -8.32 -11.17
C ASP A 65 16.86 -7.95 -11.56
N PHE A 66 16.69 -7.27 -12.68
CA PHE A 66 15.37 -6.94 -13.23
C PHE A 66 15.11 -7.68 -14.53
N LEU A 67 14.00 -8.42 -14.59
CA LEU A 67 13.54 -9.14 -15.78
C LEU A 67 12.21 -8.57 -16.24
N PRO A 68 12.16 -7.70 -17.26
CA PRO A 68 10.92 -7.26 -17.88
C PRO A 68 10.33 -8.39 -18.71
N VAL A 69 9.08 -8.79 -18.43
CA VAL A 69 8.40 -9.88 -19.16
C VAL A 69 7.34 -9.40 -20.13
N VAL A 70 7.01 -8.12 -20.10
CA VAL A 70 6.04 -7.47 -20.99
C VAL A 70 6.28 -5.98 -21.03
N HIS A 71 6.01 -5.36 -22.18
CA HIS A 71 5.94 -3.89 -22.29
C HIS A 71 4.49 -3.42 -22.13
N ILE A 72 4.26 -2.50 -21.19
CA ILE A 72 2.96 -1.84 -20.95
C ILE A 72 3.23 -0.36 -20.73
N PRO A 73 2.90 0.52 -21.70
CA PRO A 73 3.10 1.96 -21.57
C PRO A 73 2.35 2.56 -20.39
N ASP A 74 2.91 3.61 -19.79
CA ASP A 74 2.40 4.30 -18.61
C ASP A 74 0.94 4.78 -18.77
N ASP A 75 0.59 5.30 -19.95
CA ASP A 75 -0.78 5.75 -20.26
C ASP A 75 -1.87 4.69 -20.04
N ASN A 76 -1.51 3.40 -20.11
CA ASN A 76 -2.43 2.28 -19.93
C ASN A 76 -2.52 1.78 -18.48
N ILE A 77 -1.62 2.23 -17.60
CA ILE A 77 -1.51 1.74 -16.23
C ILE A 77 -2.55 2.40 -15.31
N HIS A 78 -2.88 3.65 -15.58
CA HIS A 78 -3.78 4.48 -14.76
C HIS A 78 -5.26 4.33 -15.14
N SER A 79 -5.59 3.69 -16.27
CA SER A 79 -6.98 3.46 -16.69
C SER A 79 -7.52 2.13 -16.14
N ALA A 80 -8.71 2.15 -15.53
CA ALA A 80 -9.40 0.91 -15.20
C ALA A 80 -9.68 0.12 -16.48
N ALA A 81 -9.20 -1.13 -16.55
CA ALA A 81 -9.36 -1.96 -17.74
C ALA A 81 -10.86 -2.19 -18.06
N LYS A 82 -11.33 -1.62 -19.15
CA LYS A 82 -12.72 -1.83 -19.66
C LYS A 82 -12.87 -3.17 -20.37
N LYS A 83 -11.76 -3.76 -20.85
CA LYS A 83 -11.71 -5.06 -21.54
C LYS A 83 -10.64 -5.95 -20.92
N LEU A 84 -10.85 -7.27 -20.91
CA LEU A 84 -9.88 -8.26 -20.40
C LEU A 84 -8.49 -8.13 -21.05
N THR A 85 -8.46 -7.84 -22.35
CA THR A 85 -7.21 -7.66 -23.13
C THR A 85 -6.39 -6.43 -22.69
N GLN A 86 -7.01 -5.48 -21.99
CA GLN A 86 -6.36 -4.30 -21.43
C GLN A 86 -5.88 -4.53 -20.00
N SER A 87 -6.18 -5.70 -19.41
CA SER A 87 -5.77 -6.00 -18.03
C SER A 87 -4.26 -6.13 -17.92
N VAL A 88 -3.65 -5.23 -17.16
CA VAL A 88 -2.22 -5.26 -16.81
C VAL A 88 -1.85 -6.62 -16.20
N THR A 89 -2.68 -7.12 -15.29
CA THR A 89 -2.47 -8.42 -14.62
C THR A 89 -2.42 -9.58 -15.62
N LEU A 90 -3.37 -9.64 -16.56
CA LEU A 90 -3.43 -10.71 -17.57
C LEU A 90 -2.23 -10.63 -18.52
N ARG A 91 -1.91 -9.43 -19.04
CA ARG A 91 -0.75 -9.23 -19.93
C ARG A 91 0.56 -9.61 -19.24
N PHE A 92 0.73 -9.23 -17.98
CA PHE A 92 1.88 -9.59 -17.18
C PHE A 92 1.96 -11.12 -16.97
N ALA A 93 0.85 -11.77 -16.59
CA ALA A 93 0.80 -13.22 -16.41
C ALA A 93 1.19 -13.99 -17.69
N LEU A 94 0.68 -13.57 -18.84
CA LEU A 94 1.05 -14.17 -20.13
C LEU A 94 2.53 -13.94 -20.47
N GLY A 95 3.07 -12.76 -20.20
CA GLY A 95 4.49 -12.45 -20.34
C GLY A 95 5.36 -13.33 -19.44
N ALA A 96 4.97 -13.47 -18.17
CA ALA A 96 5.69 -14.32 -17.21
C ALA A 96 5.63 -15.80 -17.59
N LEU A 97 4.50 -16.29 -18.11
CA LEU A 97 4.38 -17.66 -18.65
C LEU A 97 5.30 -17.87 -19.84
N ARG A 98 5.35 -16.93 -20.79
CA ARG A 98 6.24 -17.00 -21.97
C ARG A 98 7.71 -17.12 -21.56
N HIS A 99 8.10 -16.42 -20.50
CA HIS A 99 9.49 -16.39 -20.00
C HIS A 99 9.71 -17.31 -18.77
N PHE A 100 8.79 -18.25 -18.51
CA PHE A 100 8.80 -19.09 -17.29
C PHE A 100 10.13 -19.82 -17.05
N LEU A 101 10.70 -20.44 -18.08
CA LEU A 101 11.97 -21.17 -17.95
C LEU A 101 13.13 -20.25 -17.57
N THR A 102 13.13 -19.01 -18.11
CA THR A 102 14.11 -17.98 -17.76
C THR A 102 13.93 -17.55 -16.31
N ILE A 103 12.68 -17.27 -15.86
CA ILE A 103 12.38 -16.92 -14.48
C ILE A 103 12.84 -18.04 -13.54
N ARG A 104 12.44 -19.30 -13.84
CA ARG A 104 12.80 -20.47 -13.03
C ARG A 104 14.31 -20.67 -12.92
N ARG A 105 15.06 -20.42 -13.98
CA ARG A 105 16.53 -20.48 -13.96
C ARG A 105 17.12 -19.37 -13.08
N LEU A 106 16.66 -18.14 -13.25
CA LEU A 106 17.17 -16.98 -12.52
C LEU A 106 16.75 -16.93 -11.05
N SER A 107 15.64 -17.60 -10.69
CA SER A 107 15.13 -17.67 -9.30
C SER A 107 15.89 -18.65 -8.43
N ARG A 108 16.77 -19.50 -9.00
CA ARG A 108 17.55 -20.50 -8.25
C ARG A 108 18.63 -19.84 -7.39
N GLY A 109 18.82 -20.40 -6.19
CA GLY A 109 19.87 -20.03 -5.24
C GLY A 109 20.11 -21.15 -4.24
N GLU A 110 21.12 -21.02 -3.38
CA GLU A 110 21.37 -22.00 -2.30
C GLU A 110 20.17 -22.10 -1.36
N THR A 111 19.61 -20.95 -1.02
CA THR A 111 18.29 -20.81 -0.43
C THR A 111 17.50 -19.84 -1.29
N ALA A 112 16.20 -20.09 -1.47
CA ALA A 112 15.37 -19.27 -2.33
C ALA A 112 13.93 -19.20 -1.81
N SER A 113 13.25 -18.10 -2.12
CA SER A 113 11.81 -17.91 -1.91
C SER A 113 11.23 -16.99 -2.96
N THR A 114 9.90 -17.03 -3.09
CA THR A 114 9.15 -16.17 -4.01
C THR A 114 8.12 -15.40 -3.23
N GLU A 115 8.00 -14.10 -3.46
CA GLU A 115 6.94 -13.27 -2.92
C GLU A 115 6.00 -12.79 -4.01
N ILE A 116 4.72 -12.79 -3.69
CA ILE A 116 3.65 -12.31 -4.55
C ILE A 116 2.66 -11.45 -3.75
N GLU A 117 2.21 -10.37 -4.42
CA GLU A 117 1.25 -9.40 -3.88
C GLU A 117 -0.17 -9.62 -4.42
N ARG A 118 -0.30 -10.49 -5.44
CA ARG A 118 -1.54 -10.76 -6.15
C ARG A 118 -1.79 -12.25 -6.23
N PHE A 119 -3.00 -12.65 -5.93
CA PHE A 119 -3.45 -14.04 -5.94
C PHE A 119 -3.29 -14.72 -7.31
N GLU A 120 -3.44 -13.95 -8.39
CA GLU A 120 -3.37 -14.42 -9.77
C GLU A 120 -1.99 -15.03 -10.13
N PHE A 121 -0.95 -14.73 -9.38
CA PHE A 121 0.40 -15.22 -9.65
C PHE A 121 0.80 -16.45 -8.81
N ALA A 122 -0.09 -16.92 -7.93
CA ALA A 122 0.22 -18.00 -6.99
C ALA A 122 0.63 -19.32 -7.66
N MET A 123 -0.08 -19.73 -8.74
CA MET A 123 0.27 -20.93 -9.49
C MET A 123 1.63 -20.80 -10.16
N LEU A 124 1.92 -19.65 -10.75
CA LEU A 124 3.22 -19.36 -11.37
C LEU A 124 4.33 -19.39 -10.32
N ALA A 125 4.13 -18.70 -9.19
CA ALA A 125 5.10 -18.68 -8.08
C ALA A 125 5.39 -20.10 -7.55
N LYS A 126 4.36 -20.90 -7.31
CA LYS A 126 4.52 -22.28 -6.82
C LYS A 126 5.24 -23.19 -7.82
N ALA A 127 5.01 -22.98 -9.13
CA ALA A 127 5.69 -23.73 -10.19
C ALA A 127 7.20 -23.44 -10.31
N LEU A 128 7.70 -22.36 -9.70
CA LEU A 128 9.13 -22.08 -9.62
C LEU A 128 9.86 -23.10 -8.72
N GLY A 129 9.14 -23.74 -7.78
CA GLY A 129 9.66 -24.80 -6.92
C GLY A 129 10.32 -24.30 -5.63
N HIS A 130 10.07 -23.04 -5.25
CA HIS A 130 10.54 -22.43 -4.00
C HIS A 130 9.37 -22.16 -3.06
N PRO A 131 9.60 -21.98 -1.74
CA PRO A 131 8.59 -21.48 -0.83
C PRO A 131 8.00 -20.16 -1.29
N VAL A 132 6.68 -20.03 -1.15
CA VAL A 132 5.90 -18.87 -1.59
C VAL A 132 5.38 -18.11 -0.37
N VAL A 133 5.66 -16.81 -0.33
CA VAL A 133 5.08 -15.85 0.59
C VAL A 133 4.03 -15.06 -0.17
N GLN A 134 2.77 -15.09 0.29
CA GLN A 134 1.67 -14.29 -0.23
C GLN A 134 1.40 -13.12 0.70
N LEU A 135 1.64 -11.89 0.24
CA LEU A 135 1.14 -10.71 0.94
C LEU A 135 -0.32 -10.44 0.56
N VAL A 136 -1.10 -10.03 1.54
CA VAL A 136 -2.53 -9.72 1.38
C VAL A 136 -2.78 -8.29 1.84
N HIS A 137 -3.05 -7.40 0.88
CA HIS A 137 -3.18 -5.96 1.11
C HIS A 137 -4.62 -5.49 1.35
N GLY A 138 -5.62 -6.31 1.13
CA GLY A 138 -7.03 -5.93 1.25
C GLY A 138 -7.88 -7.00 1.91
N GLU A 139 -8.96 -6.56 2.56
CA GLU A 139 -9.89 -7.45 3.28
C GLU A 139 -10.73 -8.33 2.36
N GLY A 140 -10.75 -8.06 1.04
CA GLY A 140 -11.51 -8.82 0.06
C GLY A 140 -13.02 -8.81 0.33
N SER A 141 -13.57 -7.69 0.79
CA SER A 141 -15.01 -7.58 1.05
C SER A 141 -15.80 -7.35 -0.25
N LYS A 142 -16.97 -8.01 -0.37
CA LYS A 142 -17.96 -7.74 -1.42
C LYS A 142 -18.75 -6.47 -1.08
N GLY A 143 -18.11 -5.30 -1.15
CA GLY A 143 -18.78 -4.03 -0.89
C GLY A 143 -19.41 -3.44 -2.15
N ASP A 144 -20.55 -2.75 -2.00
CA ASP A 144 -21.21 -2.00 -3.10
C ASP A 144 -20.36 -0.87 -3.66
N LYS A 145 -19.29 -0.50 -2.94
CA LYS A 145 -18.38 0.59 -3.27
C LYS A 145 -17.18 0.19 -4.15
N MET A 146 -17.11 -1.06 -4.60
CA MET A 146 -16.09 -1.49 -5.56
C MET A 146 -16.58 -1.37 -7.00
N ASP A 147 -16.11 -0.37 -7.72
CA ASP A 147 -16.33 -0.20 -9.16
C ASP A 147 -15.27 -0.99 -9.94
N SER A 148 -15.46 -2.31 -10.09
CA SER A 148 -14.52 -3.13 -10.86
C SER A 148 -15.15 -4.38 -11.43
N LEU A 149 -14.52 -4.95 -12.47
CA LEU A 149 -14.82 -6.28 -13.00
C LEU A 149 -14.82 -7.37 -11.92
N ILE A 150 -14.08 -7.18 -10.83
CA ILE A 150 -14.03 -8.07 -9.67
C ILE A 150 -15.41 -8.23 -9.03
N LYS A 151 -16.21 -7.16 -8.92
CA LYS A 151 -17.58 -7.22 -8.39
C LYS A 151 -18.47 -8.15 -9.20
N ARG A 152 -18.36 -8.11 -10.52
CA ARG A 152 -19.16 -8.94 -11.45
C ARG A 152 -18.76 -10.42 -11.38
N PHE A 153 -17.49 -10.70 -11.13
CA PHE A 153 -16.91 -12.06 -11.07
C PHE A 153 -16.37 -12.41 -9.68
N TRP A 154 -17.03 -11.92 -8.63
CA TRP A 154 -16.63 -12.10 -7.25
C TRP A 154 -16.33 -13.56 -6.86
N TRP A 155 -17.11 -14.50 -7.33
CA TRP A 155 -16.90 -15.92 -7.04
C TRP A 155 -15.58 -16.44 -7.63
N ILE A 156 -15.18 -15.96 -8.81
CA ILE A 156 -13.85 -16.30 -9.40
C ILE A 156 -12.74 -15.72 -8.54
N HIS A 157 -12.90 -14.48 -8.09
CA HIS A 157 -11.92 -13.85 -7.20
C HIS A 157 -11.76 -14.65 -5.90
N ARG A 158 -12.86 -15.08 -5.27
CA ARG A 158 -12.86 -15.90 -4.05
C ARG A 158 -12.17 -17.25 -4.25
N LEU A 159 -12.47 -17.94 -5.35
CA LEU A 159 -11.80 -19.21 -5.68
C LEU A 159 -10.30 -19.02 -5.91
N ASN A 160 -9.93 -17.96 -6.60
CA ASN A 160 -8.52 -17.65 -6.86
C ASN A 160 -7.78 -17.27 -5.56
N GLU A 161 -8.41 -16.47 -4.69
CA GLU A 161 -7.89 -16.17 -3.36
C GLU A 161 -7.65 -17.44 -2.54
N GLU A 162 -8.65 -18.31 -2.43
CA GLU A 162 -8.55 -19.54 -1.67
C GLU A 162 -7.45 -20.47 -2.22
N LEU A 163 -7.36 -20.61 -3.54
CA LEU A 163 -6.31 -21.38 -4.18
C LEU A 163 -4.92 -20.81 -3.90
N ALA A 164 -4.76 -19.48 -4.06
CA ALA A 164 -3.49 -18.81 -3.82
C ALA A 164 -3.03 -18.97 -2.38
N LEU A 165 -3.96 -18.75 -1.44
CA LEU A 165 -3.67 -18.90 -0.02
C LEU A 165 -3.34 -20.36 0.36
N ARG A 166 -3.93 -21.37 -0.30
CA ARG A 166 -3.57 -22.77 -0.10
C ARG A 166 -2.17 -23.09 -0.63
N LEU A 167 -1.80 -22.53 -1.78
CA LEU A 167 -0.50 -22.75 -2.44
C LEU A 167 0.66 -22.03 -1.73
N ALA A 168 0.39 -20.93 -1.06
CA ALA A 168 1.40 -20.19 -0.31
C ALA A 168 1.90 -20.98 0.90
N ASP A 169 3.20 -20.93 1.16
CA ASP A 169 3.82 -21.54 2.34
C ASP A 169 3.70 -20.64 3.58
N ARG A 170 3.61 -19.32 3.36
CA ARG A 170 3.26 -18.29 4.36
C ARG A 170 2.29 -17.29 3.77
N VAL A 171 1.40 -16.79 4.63
CA VAL A 171 0.48 -15.71 4.31
C VAL A 171 0.79 -14.55 5.24
N VAL A 172 1.02 -13.37 4.67
CA VAL A 172 1.31 -12.14 5.42
C VAL A 172 0.16 -11.18 5.20
N ALA A 173 -0.57 -10.84 6.25
CA ALA A 173 -1.71 -9.93 6.20
C ALA A 173 -1.32 -8.55 6.73
N VAL A 174 -1.75 -7.47 6.04
CA VAL A 174 -1.34 -6.10 6.40
C VAL A 174 -2.15 -5.51 7.54
N ASN A 175 -3.28 -6.12 7.91
CA ASN A 175 -4.10 -5.66 9.02
C ASN A 175 -4.79 -6.83 9.77
N PRO A 176 -5.24 -6.61 11.02
CA PRO A 176 -5.84 -7.66 11.86
C PRO A 176 -7.18 -8.17 11.33
N ASN A 177 -7.96 -7.37 10.59
CA ASN A 177 -9.26 -7.80 10.08
C ASN A 177 -9.12 -8.93 9.05
N ILE A 178 -8.02 -8.92 8.28
CA ILE A 178 -7.71 -9.99 7.33
C ILE A 178 -7.47 -11.29 8.09
N ILE A 179 -6.70 -11.25 9.18
CA ILE A 179 -6.45 -12.42 10.04
C ILE A 179 -7.77 -12.93 10.63
N ALA A 180 -8.57 -12.05 11.27
CA ALA A 180 -9.85 -12.39 11.86
C ALA A 180 -10.84 -13.00 10.85
N ARG A 181 -10.81 -12.50 9.59
CA ARG A 181 -11.59 -13.11 8.50
C ARG A 181 -11.10 -14.53 8.19
N TYR A 182 -9.80 -14.76 8.13
CA TYR A 182 -9.25 -16.10 7.87
C TYR A 182 -9.52 -17.06 9.02
N GLU A 183 -9.44 -16.62 10.27
CA GLU A 183 -9.81 -17.43 11.45
C GLU A 183 -11.27 -17.90 11.35
N ARG A 184 -12.17 -17.03 10.95
CA ARG A 184 -13.60 -17.35 10.82
C ARG A 184 -13.92 -18.20 9.59
N GLU A 185 -13.34 -17.88 8.42
CA GLU A 185 -13.75 -18.44 7.13
C GLU A 185 -12.82 -19.55 6.63
N MET A 186 -11.53 -19.51 6.99
CA MET A 186 -10.48 -20.39 6.48
C MET A 186 -9.45 -20.76 7.58
N PRO A 187 -9.82 -21.51 8.63
CA PRO A 187 -8.94 -21.77 9.79
C PRO A 187 -7.58 -22.39 9.44
N LYS A 188 -7.53 -23.25 8.40
CA LYS A 188 -6.26 -23.84 7.90
C LYS A 188 -5.30 -22.79 7.29
N ILE A 189 -5.84 -21.72 6.74
CA ILE A 189 -5.05 -20.60 6.23
C ILE A 189 -4.61 -19.72 7.39
N ALA A 190 -5.49 -19.44 8.36
CA ALA A 190 -5.15 -18.69 9.55
C ALA A 190 -3.95 -19.26 10.30
N ALA A 191 -3.82 -20.59 10.37
CA ALA A 191 -2.69 -21.28 11.01
C ALA A 191 -1.31 -20.97 10.42
N LYS A 192 -1.25 -20.47 9.17
CA LYS A 192 0.00 -20.05 8.49
C LYS A 192 0.02 -18.56 8.13
N ALA A 193 -0.99 -17.82 8.61
CA ALA A 193 -1.10 -16.39 8.41
C ALA A 193 -0.49 -15.65 9.60
N GLU A 194 0.20 -14.58 9.30
CA GLU A 194 0.79 -13.70 10.30
C GLU A 194 0.59 -12.24 9.89
N MET A 195 0.58 -11.36 10.87
CA MET A 195 0.43 -9.94 10.61
C MET A 195 1.79 -9.28 10.42
N LEU A 196 1.95 -8.59 9.31
CA LEU A 196 3.01 -7.62 9.09
C LEU A 196 2.48 -6.52 8.17
N THR A 197 2.28 -5.35 8.72
CA THR A 197 1.70 -4.23 7.96
C THR A 197 2.72 -3.63 6.98
N VAL A 198 2.23 -2.73 6.11
CA VAL A 198 3.09 -1.96 5.22
C VAL A 198 4.00 -1.03 6.01
N SER A 199 5.12 -0.65 5.40
CA SER A 199 6.14 0.17 6.04
C SER A 199 6.10 1.61 5.56
N VAL A 200 6.58 2.52 6.39
CA VAL A 200 6.87 3.91 6.03
C VAL A 200 8.36 4.20 6.15
N ASP A 201 8.90 4.91 5.16
CA ASP A 201 10.26 5.44 5.20
C ASP A 201 10.25 6.76 5.99
N THR A 202 10.47 6.67 7.29
CA THR A 202 10.42 7.82 8.19
C THR A 202 11.52 8.87 7.94
N GLU A 203 12.56 8.54 7.18
CA GLU A 203 13.59 9.48 6.76
C GLU A 203 13.09 10.37 5.61
N LYS A 204 12.25 9.82 4.73
CA LYS A 204 11.63 10.58 3.63
C LYS A 204 10.47 11.46 4.10
N PHE A 205 9.87 11.12 5.24
CA PHE A 205 8.75 11.85 5.84
C PHE A 205 9.13 12.33 7.26
N PRO A 206 10.09 13.27 7.38
CA PRO A 206 10.51 13.80 8.69
C PRO A 206 9.43 14.69 9.29
N ALA A 207 9.27 14.63 10.61
CA ALA A 207 8.40 15.55 11.32
C ALA A 207 8.94 17.00 11.22
N ALA A 208 8.02 17.96 11.22
CA ALA A 208 8.31 19.37 11.22
C ALA A 208 7.34 20.11 12.16
N PRO A 209 7.68 21.29 12.68
CA PRO A 209 6.74 22.16 13.39
C PRO A 209 5.48 22.42 12.56
N PHE A 210 4.37 22.70 13.22
CA PHE A 210 3.18 23.16 12.51
C PHE A 210 3.44 24.53 11.88
N PRO A 211 2.85 24.83 10.69
CA PRO A 211 2.85 26.18 10.15
C PRO A 211 2.32 27.19 11.17
N ALA A 212 2.91 28.40 11.22
CA ALA A 212 2.61 29.39 12.25
C ALA A 212 1.51 30.37 11.85
N ASP A 213 1.02 30.31 10.61
CA ASP A 213 -0.05 31.17 10.13
C ASP A 213 -1.44 30.74 10.67
N ASP A 214 -2.47 31.56 10.46
CA ASP A 214 -3.82 31.37 10.98
C ASP A 214 -4.78 30.70 9.98
N VAL A 215 -4.24 30.14 8.90
CA VAL A 215 -5.00 29.36 7.90
C VAL A 215 -4.85 27.87 8.18
N PHE A 216 -5.94 27.20 8.50
CA PHE A 216 -5.93 25.76 8.74
C PHE A 216 -5.86 24.98 7.42
N ARG A 217 -4.84 24.15 7.22
CA ARG A 217 -4.64 23.36 6.00
C ARG A 217 -4.82 21.89 6.28
N VAL A 218 -5.74 21.26 5.56
CA VAL A 218 -5.95 19.80 5.59
C VAL A 218 -5.54 19.20 4.26
N VAL A 219 -4.74 18.12 4.30
CA VAL A 219 -4.24 17.44 3.11
C VAL A 219 -4.87 16.07 2.93
N PHE A 220 -5.06 15.67 1.68
CA PHE A 220 -5.31 14.29 1.28
C PHE A 220 -4.38 13.91 0.12
N ALA A 221 -3.72 12.74 0.22
CA ALA A 221 -2.88 12.21 -0.84
C ALA A 221 -3.38 10.82 -1.28
N GLY A 222 -3.73 10.71 -2.55
CA GLY A 222 -4.18 9.44 -3.12
C GLY A 222 -5.21 9.60 -4.25
N ARG A 223 -5.69 8.45 -4.74
CA ARG A 223 -6.78 8.43 -5.72
C ARG A 223 -8.11 8.67 -5.03
N LEU A 224 -9.03 9.32 -5.75
CA LEU A 224 -10.42 9.51 -5.31
C LEU A 224 -11.29 8.32 -5.75
N ASP A 225 -10.95 7.13 -5.26
CA ASP A 225 -11.74 5.93 -5.51
C ASP A 225 -13.03 5.97 -4.67
N ALA A 226 -14.12 5.37 -5.17
CA ALA A 226 -15.42 5.40 -4.51
C ALA A 226 -15.41 4.86 -3.07
N PHE A 227 -14.53 3.88 -2.76
CA PHE A 227 -14.40 3.35 -1.41
C PHE A 227 -13.76 4.34 -0.41
N LYS A 228 -13.10 5.40 -0.90
CA LYS A 228 -12.54 6.48 -0.07
C LYS A 228 -13.55 7.54 0.31
N ASP A 229 -14.75 7.44 -0.25
CA ASP A 229 -15.89 8.36 -0.02
C ASP A 229 -15.53 9.84 -0.24
N PRO A 230 -15.07 10.23 -1.47
CA PRO A 230 -14.78 11.62 -1.76
C PRO A 230 -15.95 12.58 -1.47
N PRO A 231 -17.22 12.22 -1.72
CA PRO A 231 -18.35 13.07 -1.36
C PRO A 231 -18.41 13.43 0.12
N LEU A 232 -18.17 12.47 1.03
CA LEU A 232 -18.10 12.76 2.46
C LEU A 232 -16.91 13.66 2.80
N MET A 233 -15.75 13.39 2.20
CA MET A 233 -14.55 14.22 2.37
C MET A 233 -14.85 15.68 1.98
N PHE A 234 -15.37 15.89 0.79
CA PHE A 234 -15.65 17.25 0.28
C PHE A 234 -16.74 17.96 1.09
N SER A 235 -17.82 17.28 1.45
CA SER A 235 -18.84 17.83 2.35
C SER A 235 -18.26 18.23 3.72
N THR A 236 -17.34 17.43 4.26
CA THR A 236 -16.62 17.78 5.50
C THR A 236 -15.80 19.06 5.34
N MET A 237 -15.03 19.17 4.25
CA MET A 237 -14.18 20.35 4.00
C MET A 237 -15.01 21.62 3.78
N ALA A 238 -16.17 21.53 3.12
CA ALA A 238 -17.09 22.65 2.95
C ALA A 238 -17.62 23.16 4.30
N ARG A 239 -18.07 22.26 5.17
CA ARG A 239 -18.54 22.59 6.51
C ARG A 239 -17.43 23.19 7.38
N LEU A 240 -16.24 22.64 7.30
CA LEU A 240 -15.07 23.12 8.05
C LEU A 240 -14.68 24.55 7.61
N HIS A 241 -14.66 24.82 6.30
CA HIS A 241 -14.41 26.16 5.77
C HIS A 241 -15.41 27.19 6.33
N ALA A 242 -16.70 26.84 6.34
CA ALA A 242 -17.73 27.70 6.91
C ALA A 242 -17.53 27.95 8.42
N ARG A 243 -17.20 26.89 9.21
CA ARG A 243 -16.95 27.01 10.65
C ARG A 243 -15.74 27.89 10.99
N LEU A 244 -14.73 27.89 10.12
CA LEU A 244 -13.49 28.66 10.33
C LEU A 244 -13.52 30.06 9.68
N GLY A 245 -14.70 30.51 9.21
CA GLY A 245 -14.86 31.84 8.63
C GLY A 245 -13.97 32.09 7.41
N GLY A 246 -13.75 31.07 6.59
CA GLY A 246 -12.91 31.12 5.38
C GLY A 246 -11.41 30.98 5.60
N LYS A 247 -10.92 30.85 6.82
CA LYS A 247 -9.49 30.62 7.12
C LYS A 247 -9.13 29.14 7.02
N PHE A 248 -9.36 28.56 5.84
CA PHE A 248 -9.18 27.13 5.58
C PHE A 248 -8.77 26.88 4.13
N GLU A 249 -7.86 25.95 3.93
CA GLU A 249 -7.47 25.43 2.62
C GLU A 249 -7.48 23.89 2.63
N PHE A 250 -7.95 23.29 1.53
CA PHE A 250 -7.85 21.86 1.29
C PHE A 250 -6.77 21.59 0.24
N HIS A 251 -5.81 20.72 0.58
CA HIS A 251 -4.70 20.34 -0.30
C HIS A 251 -4.93 18.93 -0.84
N TYR A 252 -5.11 18.79 -2.15
CA TYR A 252 -5.28 17.50 -2.81
C TYR A 252 -4.02 17.12 -3.61
N ILE A 253 -3.43 15.97 -3.28
CA ILE A 253 -2.29 15.37 -3.98
C ILE A 253 -2.79 14.11 -4.68
N GLY A 254 -2.88 14.12 -5.99
CA GLY A 254 -3.35 13.00 -6.79
C GLY A 254 -3.74 13.40 -8.19
N THR A 255 -3.93 12.40 -9.05
CA THR A 255 -4.26 12.58 -10.48
C THR A 255 -5.72 12.32 -10.81
N SER A 256 -6.54 11.87 -9.83
CA SER A 256 -7.97 11.69 -10.06
C SER A 256 -8.63 13.03 -10.27
N ASP A 257 -9.57 13.09 -11.23
CA ASP A 257 -10.38 14.27 -11.44
C ASP A 257 -11.43 14.37 -10.32
N PRO A 258 -11.40 15.41 -9.45
CA PRO A 258 -12.35 15.57 -8.37
C PRO A 258 -13.74 16.03 -8.83
N HIS A 259 -13.86 16.57 -10.06
CA HIS A 259 -15.15 17.01 -10.61
C HIS A 259 -16.12 15.84 -10.92
N ARG A 260 -15.67 14.59 -10.73
CA ARG A 260 -16.57 13.41 -10.80
C ARG A 260 -17.61 13.42 -9.68
N ASP A 261 -17.30 14.07 -8.58
CA ASP A 261 -18.15 14.18 -7.39
C ASP A 261 -18.70 15.61 -7.29
N ALA A 262 -20.03 15.73 -7.30
CA ALA A 262 -20.71 17.04 -7.36
C ALA A 262 -20.35 17.94 -6.16
N GLU A 263 -20.07 17.36 -5.01
CA GLU A 263 -19.69 18.04 -3.79
C GLU A 263 -18.37 18.82 -3.91
N PHE A 264 -17.53 18.49 -4.91
CA PHE A 264 -16.27 19.16 -5.13
C PHE A 264 -16.47 20.65 -5.52
N ALA A 265 -17.52 20.98 -6.25
CA ALA A 265 -17.80 22.36 -6.67
C ALA A 265 -17.88 23.34 -5.48
N ALA A 266 -18.34 22.89 -4.32
CA ALA A 266 -18.45 23.69 -3.12
C ALA A 266 -17.09 24.00 -2.46
N ILE A 267 -16.07 23.20 -2.71
CA ILE A 267 -14.74 23.35 -2.09
C ILE A 267 -13.65 23.77 -3.07
N GLU A 268 -13.94 23.77 -4.36
CA GLU A 268 -12.97 24.13 -5.41
C GLU A 268 -12.31 25.50 -5.18
N PRO A 269 -13.01 26.58 -4.73
CA PRO A 269 -12.41 27.90 -4.54
C PRO A 269 -11.30 27.95 -3.47
N PHE A 270 -11.28 27.01 -2.53
CA PHE A 270 -10.26 26.93 -1.47
C PHE A 270 -9.51 25.59 -1.50
N THR A 271 -9.50 24.91 -2.66
CA THR A 271 -8.73 23.68 -2.88
C THR A 271 -7.48 23.97 -3.70
N VAL A 272 -6.32 23.57 -3.16
CA VAL A 272 -5.04 23.57 -3.85
C VAL A 272 -4.78 22.18 -4.42
N ARG A 273 -4.79 22.05 -5.76
CA ARG A 273 -4.55 20.80 -6.46
C ARG A 273 -3.07 20.68 -6.85
N HIS A 274 -2.38 19.68 -6.32
CA HIS A 274 -0.94 19.49 -6.55
C HIS A 274 -0.63 18.51 -7.68
N GLY A 275 -1.61 17.77 -8.19
CA GLY A 275 -1.37 16.75 -9.21
C GLY A 275 -0.53 15.58 -8.69
N PHE A 276 0.22 14.95 -9.60
CA PHE A 276 1.20 13.91 -9.26
C PHE A 276 2.39 14.53 -8.53
N GLN A 277 2.80 13.90 -7.43
CA GLN A 277 3.99 14.30 -6.67
C GLN A 277 4.89 13.09 -6.38
N THR A 278 6.19 13.33 -6.32
CA THR A 278 7.16 12.37 -5.78
C THR A 278 7.01 12.27 -4.27
N ALA A 279 7.59 11.24 -3.65
CA ALA A 279 7.58 11.11 -2.18
C ALA A 279 8.15 12.35 -1.47
N ALA A 280 9.17 12.99 -2.03
CA ALA A 280 9.74 14.25 -1.51
C ALA A 280 8.73 15.40 -1.59
N GLY A 281 8.05 15.55 -2.74
CA GLY A 281 6.99 16.58 -2.90
C GLY A 281 5.80 16.33 -1.98
N VAL A 282 5.35 15.07 -1.84
CA VAL A 282 4.30 14.71 -0.86
C VAL A 282 4.71 15.08 0.55
N SER A 283 5.94 14.74 0.96
CA SER A 283 6.48 15.09 2.29
C SER A 283 6.54 16.59 2.52
N GLU A 284 6.98 17.36 1.53
CA GLU A 284 7.02 18.82 1.61
C GLU A 284 5.63 19.44 1.78
N ILE A 285 4.66 19.02 0.97
CA ILE A 285 3.28 19.49 1.06
C ILE A 285 2.68 19.13 2.42
N MET A 286 2.86 17.88 2.89
CA MET A 286 2.35 17.45 4.19
C MET A 286 2.92 18.31 5.33
N ARG A 287 4.20 18.64 5.29
CA ARG A 287 4.83 19.51 6.31
C ARG A 287 4.30 20.93 6.33
N ASN A 288 3.78 21.41 5.20
CA ASN A 288 3.15 22.73 5.06
C ASN A 288 1.63 22.69 5.36
N CYS A 289 1.08 21.54 5.73
CA CYS A 289 -0.29 21.37 6.20
C CYS A 289 -0.33 21.14 7.71
N HIS A 290 -1.53 21.16 8.30
CA HIS A 290 -1.74 21.00 9.73
C HIS A 290 -2.30 19.63 10.09
N ALA A 291 -3.12 19.03 9.22
CA ALA A 291 -3.75 17.74 9.45
C ALA A 291 -4.02 17.02 8.12
N GLY A 292 -4.34 15.74 8.20
CA GLY A 292 -4.83 14.96 7.07
C GLY A 292 -6.23 14.41 7.31
N VAL A 293 -6.86 13.93 6.24
CA VAL A 293 -8.22 13.39 6.27
C VAL A 293 -8.31 12.01 5.63
N LEU A 294 -9.09 11.10 6.23
CA LEU A 294 -9.50 9.81 5.66
C LEU A 294 -10.99 9.54 5.95
N THR A 295 -11.75 9.31 4.88
CA THR A 295 -13.19 9.06 4.94
C THR A 295 -13.58 7.66 4.43
N SER A 296 -12.60 6.77 4.27
CA SER A 296 -12.77 5.47 3.61
C SER A 296 -13.78 4.56 4.29
N TYR A 297 -14.50 3.76 3.49
CA TYR A 297 -15.35 2.67 3.98
C TYR A 297 -14.53 1.46 4.44
N PHE A 298 -13.41 1.21 3.79
CA PHE A 298 -12.45 0.15 4.12
C PHE A 298 -11.06 0.49 3.57
N GLU A 299 -10.03 -0.02 4.23
CA GLU A 299 -8.64 0.07 3.80
C GLU A 299 -7.89 -1.21 4.22
N GLY A 300 -6.78 -1.51 3.54
CA GLY A 300 -5.78 -2.41 4.10
C GLY A 300 -5.05 -1.72 5.26
N MET A 301 -3.91 -1.15 4.94
CA MET A 301 -3.23 -0.13 5.75
C MET A 301 -2.81 0.98 4.79
N PRO A 302 -3.40 2.17 4.87
CA PRO A 302 -3.07 3.24 3.93
C PRO A 302 -1.66 3.78 4.20
N CYS A 303 -0.78 3.69 3.20
CA CYS A 303 0.56 4.29 3.28
C CYS A 303 0.47 5.79 3.62
N TYR A 304 -0.53 6.47 3.05
CA TYR A 304 -0.79 7.88 3.34
C TYR A 304 -0.93 8.19 4.84
N LEU A 305 -1.62 7.33 5.62
CA LEU A 305 -1.74 7.51 7.08
C LEU A 305 -0.38 7.47 7.75
N LEU A 306 0.44 6.48 7.39
CA LEU A 306 1.78 6.33 7.97
C LEU A 306 2.71 7.48 7.57
N GLU A 307 2.64 7.93 6.32
CA GLU A 307 3.40 9.07 5.79
C GLU A 307 3.00 10.38 6.47
N LEU A 308 1.69 10.60 6.65
CA LEU A 308 1.13 11.76 7.33
C LEU A 308 1.61 11.85 8.78
N LEU A 309 1.41 10.76 9.55
CA LEU A 309 1.83 10.73 10.95
C LEU A 309 3.36 10.80 11.09
N SER A 310 4.12 10.22 10.16
CA SER A 310 5.58 10.34 10.12
C SER A 310 6.03 11.80 9.93
N SER A 311 5.27 12.58 9.13
CA SER A 311 5.49 14.02 8.95
C SER A 311 5.07 14.86 10.16
N GLY A 312 4.61 14.23 11.25
CA GLY A 312 4.15 14.90 12.46
C GLY A 312 2.77 15.57 12.29
N ARG A 313 1.94 15.07 11.37
CA ARG A 313 0.60 15.63 11.10
C ARG A 313 -0.48 14.67 11.59
N PRO A 314 -1.43 15.16 12.43
CA PRO A 314 -2.52 14.34 12.95
C PRO A 314 -3.53 14.00 11.86
N LEU A 315 -4.25 12.88 12.04
CA LEU A 315 -5.34 12.47 11.18
C LEU A 315 -6.70 12.82 11.81
N GLY A 316 -7.63 13.37 11.01
CA GLY A 316 -9.06 13.32 11.27
C GLY A 316 -9.73 12.36 10.29
N GLY A 317 -10.59 11.46 10.77
CA GLY A 317 -11.19 10.52 9.84
C GLY A 317 -12.29 9.62 10.41
N ILE A 318 -12.86 8.83 9.49
CA ILE A 318 -13.79 7.75 9.85
C ILE A 318 -13.00 6.60 10.46
N ARG A 319 -13.51 6.06 11.56
CA ARG A 319 -12.87 4.97 12.28
C ARG A 319 -12.85 3.69 11.46
N LEU A 320 -11.66 3.12 11.34
CA LEU A 320 -11.43 1.74 10.91
C LEU A 320 -10.53 1.08 11.97
N PRO A 321 -10.75 -0.20 12.33
CA PRO A 321 -10.05 -0.84 13.46
C PRO A 321 -8.53 -0.76 13.39
N GLN A 322 -7.95 -0.79 12.18
CA GLN A 322 -6.50 -0.69 11.97
C GLN A 322 -5.94 0.71 12.26
N TYR A 323 -6.77 1.74 12.42
CA TYR A 323 -6.33 3.10 12.76
C TYR A 323 -6.20 3.32 14.28
N ASP A 324 -6.91 2.54 15.10
CA ASP A 324 -6.96 2.72 16.57
C ASP A 324 -5.58 2.81 17.24
N PRO A 325 -4.57 1.98 16.89
CA PRO A 325 -3.25 2.10 17.51
C PRO A 325 -2.46 3.30 17.04
N LEU A 326 -2.82 3.91 15.91
CA LEU A 326 -2.11 5.01 15.25
C LEU A 326 -2.72 6.38 15.56
N VAL A 327 -4.07 6.45 15.60
CA VAL A 327 -4.81 7.70 15.77
C VAL A 327 -5.38 7.75 17.18
N VAL A 328 -4.64 8.41 18.06
CA VAL A 328 -4.96 8.50 19.50
C VAL A 328 -5.46 9.92 19.80
N PRO A 329 -6.68 10.07 20.36
CA PRO A 329 -7.21 11.37 20.73
C PRO A 329 -6.25 12.17 21.63
N GLY A 330 -6.07 13.46 21.32
CA GLY A 330 -5.15 14.35 22.06
C GLY A 330 -3.67 14.13 21.76
N VAL A 331 -3.30 13.18 20.90
CA VAL A 331 -1.91 12.89 20.51
C VAL A 331 -1.72 12.97 19.00
N SER A 332 -2.46 12.15 18.23
CA SER A 332 -2.20 11.99 16.79
C SER A 332 -3.45 12.16 15.92
N GLY A 333 -4.56 12.63 16.49
CA GLY A 333 -5.76 12.96 15.75
C GLY A 333 -7.04 12.52 16.43
N PHE A 334 -8.08 12.32 15.62
CA PHE A 334 -9.39 11.86 16.08
C PHE A 334 -10.06 10.96 15.05
N LEU A 335 -10.92 10.06 15.52
CA LEU A 335 -11.71 9.16 14.70
C LEU A 335 -13.19 9.30 15.07
N VAL A 336 -14.05 9.32 14.05
CA VAL A 336 -15.50 9.36 14.17
C VAL A 336 -16.06 8.00 13.74
N GLU A 337 -16.92 7.40 14.53
CA GLU A 337 -17.74 6.26 14.08
C GLU A 337 -18.57 6.71 12.88
N ARG A 338 -18.68 5.88 11.83
CA ARG A 338 -19.45 6.27 10.65
C ARG A 338 -20.95 6.29 10.96
N PRO A 339 -21.60 7.47 11.01
CA PRO A 339 -23.05 7.55 11.05
C PRO A 339 -23.69 7.00 9.78
N GLU A 340 -24.95 6.55 9.84
CA GLU A 340 -25.71 6.16 8.64
C GLU A 340 -25.97 7.36 7.73
N ASP A 341 -26.27 8.51 8.33
CA ASP A 341 -26.45 9.77 7.62
C ASP A 341 -25.10 10.41 7.28
N ARG A 342 -24.89 10.70 5.98
CA ARG A 342 -23.67 11.35 5.48
C ARG A 342 -23.50 12.75 6.03
N ASP A 343 -24.58 13.50 6.15
CA ASP A 343 -24.53 14.87 6.64
C ASP A 343 -24.13 14.92 8.10
N ALA A 344 -24.67 14.02 8.93
CA ALA A 344 -24.23 13.86 10.31
C ALA A 344 -22.76 13.44 10.41
N ALA A 345 -22.29 12.58 9.52
CA ALA A 345 -20.88 12.20 9.45
C ALA A 345 -19.98 13.40 9.09
N ALA A 346 -20.38 14.20 8.10
CA ALA A 346 -19.65 15.38 7.68
C ALA A 346 -19.59 16.45 8.77
N ASP A 347 -20.69 16.64 9.51
CA ASP A 347 -20.73 17.55 10.65
C ASP A 347 -19.82 17.11 11.79
N ALA A 348 -19.90 15.83 12.19
CA ALA A 348 -19.05 15.27 13.24
C ALA A 348 -17.55 15.36 12.89
N LEU A 349 -17.18 15.09 11.64
CA LEU A 349 -15.81 15.26 11.17
C LEU A 349 -15.38 16.73 11.18
N ALA A 350 -16.22 17.66 10.73
CA ALA A 350 -15.91 19.08 10.71
C ALA A 350 -15.76 19.66 12.13
N ASP A 351 -16.58 19.21 13.10
CA ASP A 351 -16.44 19.57 14.51
C ASP A 351 -15.14 19.03 15.10
N GLY A 352 -14.79 17.76 14.77
CA GLY A 352 -13.52 17.17 15.16
C GLY A 352 -12.31 17.93 14.63
N PHE A 353 -12.34 18.37 13.36
CA PHE A 353 -11.27 19.17 12.77
C PHE A 353 -11.18 20.57 13.39
N ALA A 354 -12.31 21.22 13.68
CA ALA A 354 -12.30 22.52 14.37
C ALA A 354 -11.67 22.39 15.77
N ALA A 355 -12.04 21.36 16.53
CA ALA A 355 -11.44 21.06 17.83
C ALA A 355 -9.94 20.71 17.71
N LEU A 356 -9.53 19.99 16.66
CA LEU A 356 -8.14 19.68 16.37
C LEU A 356 -7.33 20.94 16.07
N TRP A 357 -7.90 21.87 15.31
CA TRP A 357 -7.28 23.15 15.02
C TRP A 357 -7.03 23.98 16.29
N GLU A 358 -7.99 24.04 17.20
CA GLU A 358 -7.79 24.69 18.50
C GLU A 358 -6.69 24.02 19.35
N GLN A 359 -6.55 22.71 19.28
CA GLN A 359 -5.46 22.00 19.97
C GLN A 359 -4.10 22.37 19.38
N ILE A 360 -3.98 22.44 18.05
CA ILE A 360 -2.76 22.84 17.35
C ILE A 360 -2.37 24.28 17.72
N ARG A 361 -3.30 25.22 17.64
CA ARG A 361 -3.09 26.64 18.00
C ARG A 361 -2.67 26.81 19.46
N ALA A 362 -3.24 26.00 20.34
CA ALA A 362 -2.89 26.00 21.77
C ALA A 362 -1.59 25.23 22.08
N SER A 363 -0.85 24.78 21.06
CA SER A 363 0.39 23.97 21.18
C SER A 363 0.23 22.72 22.07
N ARG A 364 -0.98 22.10 22.02
CA ARG A 364 -1.27 20.88 22.79
C ARG A 364 -0.82 19.61 22.07
N LEU A 365 -0.50 19.69 20.78
CA LEU A 365 0.00 18.58 19.98
C LEU A 365 1.45 18.81 19.63
N ALA A 366 2.25 17.75 19.76
CA ALA A 366 3.68 17.76 19.43
C ALA A 366 3.91 16.88 18.18
N PRO A 367 4.47 17.42 17.09
CA PRO A 367 4.76 16.65 15.86
C PRO A 367 5.61 15.38 16.12
N ASP A 368 6.57 15.43 17.03
CA ASP A 368 7.40 14.27 17.38
C ASP A 368 6.61 13.18 18.10
N ALA A 369 5.66 13.54 18.98
CA ALA A 369 4.78 12.59 19.65
C ALA A 369 3.81 11.89 18.64
N ILE A 370 3.37 12.62 17.61
CA ILE A 370 2.59 12.06 16.50
C ILE A 370 3.45 11.06 15.73
N ARG A 371 4.66 11.45 15.35
CA ARG A 371 5.62 10.61 14.62
C ARG A 371 5.97 9.33 15.37
N GLU A 372 6.07 9.37 16.68
CA GLU A 372 6.41 8.19 17.50
C GLU A 372 5.39 7.05 17.31
N LYS A 373 4.13 7.38 16.95
CA LYS A 373 3.09 6.37 16.66
C LYS A 373 3.41 5.47 15.47
N VAL A 374 4.20 5.95 14.52
CA VAL A 374 4.58 5.17 13.33
C VAL A 374 5.93 4.47 13.47
N ARG A 375 6.66 4.64 14.56
CA ARG A 375 7.96 3.97 14.78
C ARG A 375 7.88 2.44 14.60
N PRO A 376 6.87 1.73 15.13
CA PRO A 376 6.74 0.28 14.91
C PRO A 376 6.51 -0.11 13.45
N TYR A 377 6.05 0.82 12.62
CA TYR A 377 5.72 0.68 11.21
C TYR A 377 6.83 1.20 10.28
N SER A 378 7.95 1.64 10.85
CA SER A 378 9.08 2.14 10.06
C SER A 378 9.73 1.02 9.25
N VAL A 379 10.31 1.38 8.11
CA VAL A 379 11.13 0.48 7.28
C VAL A 379 12.21 -0.21 8.12
N ALA A 380 12.84 0.50 9.04
CA ALA A 380 13.89 -0.04 9.91
C ALA A 380 13.39 -1.18 10.82
N VAL A 381 12.10 -1.19 11.19
CA VAL A 381 11.49 -2.22 12.06
C VAL A 381 10.81 -3.32 11.26
N GLN A 382 10.10 -2.97 10.17
CA GLN A 382 9.26 -3.93 9.44
C GLN A 382 10.05 -4.74 8.41
N MET A 383 10.97 -4.11 7.65
CA MET A 383 11.68 -4.82 6.58
C MET A 383 12.56 -5.97 7.10
N PRO A 384 13.35 -5.84 8.18
CA PRO A 384 14.09 -6.97 8.72
C PRO A 384 13.21 -8.18 9.03
N LYS A 385 12.04 -7.96 9.64
CA LYS A 385 11.09 -9.04 9.96
C LYS A 385 10.60 -9.78 8.70
N LEU A 386 10.36 -9.05 7.61
CA LEU A 386 9.92 -9.64 6.34
C LEU A 386 11.05 -10.49 5.72
N PHE A 387 12.26 -9.97 5.67
CA PHE A 387 13.40 -10.69 5.12
C PHE A 387 13.80 -11.92 5.96
N GLU A 388 13.72 -11.85 7.30
CA GLU A 388 13.91 -13.00 8.20
C GLU A 388 12.93 -14.15 7.90
N ARG A 389 11.67 -13.83 7.57
CA ARG A 389 10.66 -14.82 7.17
C ARG A 389 11.06 -15.54 5.89
N HIS A 390 11.54 -14.82 4.89
CA HIS A 390 12.03 -15.41 3.65
C HIS A 390 13.22 -16.33 3.89
N GLN A 391 14.19 -15.92 4.69
CA GLN A 391 15.35 -16.75 5.06
C GLN A 391 14.93 -18.01 5.82
N GLY A 392 14.02 -17.88 6.78
CA GLY A 392 13.51 -19.00 7.58
C GLY A 392 12.86 -20.07 6.70
N LEU A 393 12.02 -19.67 5.75
CA LEU A 393 11.38 -20.58 4.79
C LEU A 393 12.39 -21.25 3.85
N GLY A 394 13.35 -20.50 3.32
CA GLY A 394 14.37 -21.03 2.43
C GLY A 394 15.27 -22.06 3.11
N ARG A 395 15.61 -21.87 4.38
CA ARG A 395 16.38 -22.84 5.18
C ARG A 395 15.58 -24.11 5.49
N ALA A 396 14.32 -23.99 5.86
CA ALA A 396 13.42 -25.11 6.13
C ALA A 396 13.24 -26.01 4.90
N ALA A 397 13.04 -25.41 3.72
CA ALA A 397 12.93 -26.15 2.46
C ALA A 397 14.20 -26.94 2.11
N ARG A 398 15.38 -26.36 2.37
CA ARG A 398 16.67 -27.05 2.14
C ARG A 398 16.87 -28.23 3.10
N GLY A 399 16.52 -28.09 4.38
CA GLY A 399 16.63 -29.17 5.37
C GLY A 399 15.77 -30.38 5.03
N SER A 400 14.58 -30.18 4.46
CA SER A 400 13.68 -31.25 4.03
C SER A 400 14.20 -32.03 2.79
N HIS A 401 15.01 -31.42 1.92
CA HIS A 401 15.62 -32.10 0.76
C HIS A 401 16.94 -32.79 1.11
N GLY A 402 17.66 -32.28 2.12
CA GLY A 402 18.94 -32.88 2.56
C GLY A 402 18.78 -34.19 3.37
N GLY A 403 17.63 -34.37 4.03
CA GLY A 403 17.32 -35.57 4.83
C GLY A 403 16.99 -36.83 4.01
N SER A 404 16.69 -36.69 2.71
CA SER A 404 16.31 -37.83 1.84
C SER A 404 17.49 -38.55 1.17
N LEU A 405 18.74 -38.07 1.33
CA LEU A 405 19.93 -38.64 0.71
C LEU A 405 20.82 -39.45 1.68
N ALA A 406 20.40 -39.61 2.95
CA ALA A 406 21.22 -40.32 3.98
C ALA A 406 20.69 -41.70 4.39
N ILE A 407 19.80 -42.32 3.59
CA ILE A 407 19.39 -43.73 3.84
C ILE A 407 19.60 -44.55 2.56
N SER A 408 20.85 -44.89 2.28
CA SER A 408 21.28 -46.14 1.61
C SER A 408 22.80 -46.12 1.44
N ALA A 409 23.50 -46.64 2.43
CA ALA A 409 24.81 -47.23 2.30
C ALA A 409 24.89 -48.43 3.27
#